data_dbd0bea2a746534f25dcffb35a591dec
#
_entry.id   dbd0bea2a746534f25dcffb35a591dec
#
_cell.length_a   1.000
_cell.length_b   1.000
_cell.length_c   1.000
_cell.angle_alpha   90.00
_cell.angle_beta   90.00
_cell.angle_gamma   90.00
#
_symmetry.space_group_name_H-M   'P 1'
#
loop_
_entity.id
_entity.type
_entity.pdbx_description
1 polymer ?
#
loop_
_entity_poly.entity_id
_entity_poly.type
_entity_poly.pdbx_seq_one_letter_code
_entity_poly.pdbx_strand_id
1 'polypeptide(L)'
;IIKKNAYWNSGMFFLTKKSIINNFKKYQNRNFNHCLNSVNKSKYKNNIYHLNKKDFLKCKTISFDYAILEKSKDINAINLNIPWSDLGSWKEICKVYDKLKTKYQKKKNIFYRPWGKYTNLYNGKNFLIKELYVKPKGVLSLQKHFHRSEHWVITQGTPKITLNKKKFILKPNETIYIPVRSIHRIENPYKKPVKIIEAQLGSILKETDIVRYQDIYGRIK
;
A
#
# COMPACT_ATOMS: atom_id res chain seq x y z
N ILE A 1 8.38 -26.42 -10.03
CA ILE A 1 8.30 -27.84 -9.59
C ILE A 1 8.68 -27.87 -8.10
N ILE A 2 7.69 -27.95 -7.21
CA ILE A 2 7.91 -28.10 -5.78
C ILE A 2 8.31 -29.55 -5.53
N LYS A 3 9.53 -29.79 -5.04
CA LYS A 3 9.95 -31.12 -4.60
C LYS A 3 9.03 -31.58 -3.46
N LYS A 4 8.72 -32.88 -3.39
CA LYS A 4 7.76 -33.51 -2.46
C LYS A 4 7.93 -33.15 -0.95
N ASN A 5 9.03 -32.51 -0.53
CA ASN A 5 9.34 -32.10 0.85
C ASN A 5 9.83 -30.65 0.93
N ALA A 6 9.30 -29.75 0.09
CA ALA A 6 9.63 -28.33 0.14
C ALA A 6 8.47 -27.54 0.76
N TYR A 7 8.80 -26.60 1.63
CA TYR A 7 7.86 -25.69 2.24
C TYR A 7 8.02 -24.29 1.66
N TRP A 8 6.94 -23.57 1.52
CA TRP A 8 6.99 -22.15 1.15
C TRP A 8 7.39 -21.31 2.36
N ASN A 9 8.47 -20.53 2.23
CA ASN A 9 8.90 -19.60 3.28
C ASN A 9 7.95 -18.40 3.33
N SER A 10 7.29 -18.20 4.46
CA SER A 10 6.37 -17.09 4.68
C SER A 10 7.07 -15.75 4.92
N GLY A 11 8.40 -15.76 5.14
CA GLY A 11 9.15 -14.57 5.56
C GLY A 11 8.93 -14.17 7.03
N MET A 12 8.21 -14.97 7.80
CA MET A 12 8.01 -14.75 9.24
C MET A 12 9.04 -15.56 10.04
N PHE A 13 9.82 -14.87 10.87
CA PHE A 13 10.87 -15.48 11.66
C PHE A 13 10.68 -15.19 13.15
N PHE A 14 10.86 -16.22 13.97
CA PHE A 14 10.90 -16.10 15.41
C PHE A 14 12.34 -16.33 15.88
N LEU A 15 12.98 -15.29 16.40
CA LEU A 15 14.41 -15.28 16.71
C LEU A 15 14.66 -14.65 18.08
N THR A 16 15.63 -15.19 18.82
CA THR A 16 16.16 -14.50 19.99
C THR A 16 17.19 -13.46 19.56
N LYS A 17 17.31 -12.37 20.32
CA LYS A 17 18.35 -11.35 20.11
C LYS A 17 19.75 -11.97 20.04
N LYS A 18 20.05 -12.94 20.90
CA LYS A 18 21.33 -13.64 20.93
C LYS A 18 21.58 -14.41 19.65
N SER A 19 20.57 -15.16 19.18
CA SER A 19 20.67 -15.96 17.95
C SER A 19 20.94 -15.07 16.72
N ILE A 20 20.16 -13.98 16.55
CA ILE A 20 20.35 -13.11 15.38
C ILE A 20 21.74 -12.45 15.37
N ILE A 21 22.21 -11.95 16.52
CA ILE A 21 23.53 -11.34 16.63
C ILE A 21 24.64 -12.34 16.31
N ASN A 22 24.57 -13.56 16.87
CA ASN A 22 25.57 -14.58 16.64
C ASN A 22 25.62 -15.01 15.16
N ASN A 23 24.48 -15.20 14.53
CA ASN A 23 24.42 -15.57 13.11
C ASN A 23 24.96 -14.45 12.21
N PHE A 24 24.64 -13.19 12.48
CA PHE A 24 25.21 -12.08 11.72
C PHE A 24 26.73 -11.97 11.93
N LYS A 25 27.23 -12.11 13.13
CA LYS A 25 28.68 -12.17 13.39
C LYS A 25 29.36 -13.32 12.64
N LYS A 26 28.72 -14.50 12.61
CA LYS A 26 29.28 -15.69 11.96
C LYS A 26 29.28 -15.59 10.43
N TYR A 27 28.15 -15.17 9.83
CA TYR A 27 27.96 -15.29 8.38
C TYR A 27 28.05 -13.94 7.64
N GLN A 28 27.91 -12.83 8.35
CA GLN A 28 27.87 -11.47 7.79
C GLN A 28 28.62 -10.45 8.65
N ASN A 29 29.78 -10.83 9.18
CA ASN A 29 30.54 -10.03 10.16
C ASN A 29 30.80 -8.60 9.67
N ARG A 30 31.12 -8.42 8.38
CA ARG A 30 31.35 -7.11 7.77
C ARG A 30 30.11 -6.21 7.84
N ASN A 31 28.96 -6.72 7.42
CA ASN A 31 27.69 -6.01 7.52
C ASN A 31 27.33 -5.72 8.96
N PHE A 32 27.50 -6.70 9.86
CA PHE A 32 27.25 -6.52 11.28
C PHE A 32 28.04 -5.34 11.85
N ASN A 33 29.36 -5.27 11.58
CA ASN A 33 30.22 -4.19 12.08
C ASN A 33 29.84 -2.82 11.48
N HIS A 34 29.48 -2.75 10.20
CA HIS A 34 29.01 -1.51 9.59
C HIS A 34 27.67 -1.02 10.20
N CYS A 35 26.74 -1.94 10.42
CA CYS A 35 25.48 -1.62 11.11
C CYS A 35 25.74 -1.15 12.55
N LEU A 36 26.58 -1.88 13.30
CA LEU A 36 26.93 -1.52 14.69
C LEU A 36 27.56 -0.11 14.75
N ASN A 37 28.53 0.17 13.88
CA ASN A 37 29.16 1.49 13.80
C ASN A 37 28.16 2.59 13.45
N SER A 38 27.22 2.30 12.55
CA SER A 38 26.16 3.24 12.18
C SER A 38 25.22 3.56 13.35
N VAL A 39 24.89 2.55 14.15
CA VAL A 39 24.07 2.70 15.38
C VAL A 39 24.85 3.45 16.47
N ASN A 40 26.09 3.05 16.74
CA ASN A 40 26.92 3.67 17.79
C ASN A 40 27.17 5.17 17.55
N LYS A 41 27.18 5.59 16.28
CA LYS A 41 27.32 6.99 15.87
C LYS A 41 25.98 7.66 15.57
N SER A 42 24.85 7.03 15.92
CA SER A 42 23.53 7.59 15.70
C SER A 42 23.27 8.77 16.62
N LYS A 43 22.41 9.69 16.16
CA LYS A 43 21.89 10.81 16.97
C LYS A 43 20.44 10.54 17.30
N TYR A 44 20.10 10.64 18.59
CA TYR A 44 18.72 10.52 19.04
C TYR A 44 18.09 11.92 19.14
N LYS A 45 17.01 12.14 18.36
CA LYS A 45 16.28 13.41 18.35
C LYS A 45 14.81 13.13 18.05
N ASN A 46 13.90 13.78 18.79
CA ASN A 46 12.45 13.68 18.61
C ASN A 46 11.93 12.21 18.59
N ASN A 47 12.40 11.39 19.52
CA ASN A 47 12.08 9.96 19.61
C ASN A 47 12.49 9.11 18.39
N ILE A 48 13.43 9.60 17.55
CA ILE A 48 13.93 8.94 16.37
C ILE A 48 15.47 8.80 16.47
N TYR A 49 15.97 7.60 16.17
CA TYR A 49 17.40 7.37 15.99
C TYR A 49 17.80 7.67 14.54
N HIS A 50 18.61 8.69 14.35
CA HIS A 50 19.20 9.05 13.06
C HIS A 50 20.53 8.32 12.89
N LEU A 51 20.53 7.23 12.12
CA LEU A 51 21.72 6.41 11.88
C LEU A 51 22.82 7.21 11.16
N ASN A 52 24.08 6.86 11.42
CA ASN A 52 25.18 7.44 10.67
C ASN A 52 25.16 6.94 9.22
N LYS A 53 24.81 7.83 8.29
CA LYS A 53 24.63 7.51 6.86
C LYS A 53 25.91 6.94 6.23
N LYS A 54 27.09 7.48 6.56
CA LYS A 54 28.37 7.05 5.97
C LYS A 54 28.70 5.59 6.28
N ASP A 55 28.43 5.15 7.50
CA ASP A 55 28.67 3.77 7.91
C ASP A 55 27.56 2.83 7.44
N PHE A 56 26.29 3.30 7.42
CA PHE A 56 25.17 2.52 6.91
C PHE A 56 25.29 2.21 5.41
N LEU A 57 25.74 3.16 4.61
CA LEU A 57 25.95 2.96 3.16
C LEU A 57 27.07 1.98 2.80
N LYS A 58 27.91 1.58 3.76
CA LYS A 58 28.91 0.51 3.57
C LYS A 58 28.31 -0.89 3.70
N CYS A 59 27.08 -1.01 4.19
CA CYS A 59 26.41 -2.30 4.30
C CYS A 59 26.07 -2.82 2.90
N LYS A 60 26.36 -4.09 2.66
CA LYS A 60 25.94 -4.78 1.45
C LYS A 60 24.43 -5.02 1.51
N THR A 61 23.71 -4.64 0.48
CA THR A 61 22.29 -4.97 0.32
C THR A 61 22.16 -6.47 0.04
N ILE A 62 21.56 -7.20 0.97
CA ILE A 62 21.34 -8.64 0.88
C ILE A 62 20.10 -9.02 1.70
N SER A 63 19.26 -9.93 1.20
CA SER A 63 18.12 -10.42 1.95
C SER A 63 18.57 -11.29 3.14
N PHE A 64 17.71 -11.41 4.14
CA PHE A 64 17.96 -12.24 5.31
C PHE A 64 18.12 -13.73 4.93
N ASP A 65 17.38 -14.17 3.91
CA ASP A 65 17.46 -15.52 3.38
C ASP A 65 18.87 -15.84 2.90
N TYR A 66 19.43 -15.05 1.99
CA TYR A 66 20.80 -15.22 1.47
C TYR A 66 21.88 -14.90 2.50
N ALA A 67 21.60 -13.97 3.42
CA ALA A 67 22.56 -13.56 4.41
C ALA A 67 22.80 -14.65 5.47
N ILE A 68 21.73 -15.26 5.94
CA ILE A 68 21.72 -16.13 7.13
C ILE A 68 21.09 -17.48 6.86
N LEU A 69 19.83 -17.54 6.33
CA LEU A 69 19.07 -18.80 6.31
C LEU A 69 19.73 -19.86 5.45
N GLU A 70 20.18 -19.54 4.24
CA GLU A 70 20.84 -20.51 3.36
C GLU A 70 22.18 -21.05 3.91
N LYS A 71 22.76 -20.35 4.88
CA LYS A 71 24.05 -20.70 5.49
C LYS A 71 23.94 -21.36 6.86
N SER A 72 22.83 -21.14 7.54
CA SER A 72 22.60 -21.67 8.88
C SER A 72 22.12 -23.12 8.81
N LYS A 73 22.67 -23.95 9.69
CA LYS A 73 22.22 -25.33 9.87
C LYS A 73 21.22 -25.48 11.03
N ASP A 74 21.07 -24.43 11.84
CA ASP A 74 20.21 -24.41 13.03
C ASP A 74 18.89 -23.68 12.73
N ILE A 75 18.14 -24.20 11.75
CA ILE A 75 16.85 -23.67 11.34
C ILE A 75 15.79 -24.73 11.57
N ASN A 76 14.75 -24.36 12.32
CA ASN A 76 13.54 -25.15 12.47
C ASN A 76 12.39 -24.49 11.70
N ALA A 77 11.66 -25.29 10.94
CA ALA A 77 10.46 -24.84 10.24
C ALA A 77 9.21 -25.32 10.97
N ILE A 78 8.25 -24.44 11.16
CA ILE A 78 6.95 -24.77 11.72
C ILE A 78 5.93 -24.68 10.59
N ASN A 79 5.19 -25.77 10.35
CA ASN A 79 4.15 -25.79 9.35
C ASN A 79 2.93 -24.99 9.84
N LEU A 80 2.52 -23.99 9.07
CA LEU A 80 1.34 -23.19 9.35
C LEU A 80 0.14 -23.72 8.54
N ASN A 81 -0.78 -24.41 9.20
CA ASN A 81 -2.03 -24.90 8.61
C ASN A 81 -3.12 -23.81 8.63
N ILE A 82 -2.77 -22.58 8.28
CA ILE A 82 -3.68 -21.44 8.17
C ILE A 82 -3.61 -20.84 6.76
N PRO A 83 -4.72 -20.28 6.26
CA PRO A 83 -4.68 -19.48 5.04
C PRO A 83 -3.71 -18.30 5.23
N TRP A 84 -2.67 -18.25 4.41
CA TRP A 84 -1.67 -17.18 4.46
C TRP A 84 -1.43 -16.60 3.07
N SER A 85 -1.19 -15.29 3.03
CA SER A 85 -0.73 -14.57 1.85
C SER A 85 0.13 -13.39 2.30
N ASP A 86 1.24 -13.15 1.65
CA ASP A 86 2.12 -12.00 1.88
C ASP A 86 1.53 -10.68 1.39
N LEU A 87 0.43 -10.74 0.62
CA LEU A 87 -0.19 -9.58 -0.03
C LEU A 87 0.81 -8.71 -0.82
N GLY A 88 1.92 -9.31 -1.24
CA GLY A 88 3.03 -8.63 -1.90
C GLY A 88 2.70 -8.11 -3.31
N SER A 89 1.53 -8.45 -3.84
CA SER A 89 1.07 -7.96 -5.14
C SER A 89 -0.43 -7.69 -5.14
N TRP A 90 -0.87 -6.76 -5.98
CA TRP A 90 -2.30 -6.47 -6.18
C TRP A 90 -3.07 -7.70 -6.64
N LYS A 91 -2.44 -8.59 -7.40
CA LYS A 91 -3.04 -9.86 -7.81
C LYS A 91 -3.38 -10.76 -6.63
N GLU A 92 -2.49 -10.84 -5.63
CA GLU A 92 -2.73 -11.60 -4.40
C GLU A 92 -3.80 -10.94 -3.52
N ILE A 93 -3.78 -9.61 -3.40
CA ILE A 93 -4.84 -8.85 -2.72
C ILE A 93 -6.20 -9.16 -3.36
N CYS A 94 -6.31 -9.13 -4.69
CA CYS A 94 -7.54 -9.46 -5.39
C CYS A 94 -7.99 -10.90 -5.12
N LYS A 95 -7.08 -11.88 -5.14
CA LYS A 95 -7.41 -13.28 -4.83
C LYS A 95 -7.95 -13.47 -3.40
N VAL A 96 -7.31 -12.83 -2.41
CA VAL A 96 -7.78 -12.87 -1.02
C VAL A 96 -9.15 -12.18 -0.91
N TYR A 97 -9.31 -11.04 -1.57
CA TYR A 97 -10.57 -10.31 -1.64
C TYR A 97 -11.68 -11.16 -2.25
N ASP A 98 -11.44 -11.84 -3.37
CA ASP A 98 -12.44 -12.70 -4.03
C ASP A 98 -12.83 -13.90 -3.15
N LYS A 99 -11.88 -14.51 -2.41
CA LYS A 99 -12.18 -15.55 -1.42
C LYS A 99 -13.03 -15.03 -0.26
N LEU A 100 -12.75 -13.82 0.23
CA LEU A 100 -13.55 -13.18 1.29
C LEU A 100 -14.94 -12.78 0.79
N LYS A 101 -15.07 -12.36 -0.46
CA LYS A 101 -16.33 -11.96 -1.10
C LYS A 101 -17.36 -13.08 -1.13
N THR A 102 -16.95 -14.33 -1.38
CA THR A 102 -17.83 -15.49 -1.34
C THR A 102 -18.40 -15.76 0.06
N LYS A 103 -17.67 -15.38 1.12
CA LYS A 103 -18.10 -15.55 2.52
C LYS A 103 -18.97 -14.39 3.04
N TYR A 104 -18.89 -13.22 2.40
CA TYR A 104 -19.57 -11.98 2.81
C TYR A 104 -20.35 -11.32 1.66
N GLN A 105 -21.14 -12.10 0.90
CA GLN A 105 -22.08 -11.51 -0.06
C GLN A 105 -23.16 -10.69 0.66
N LYS A 106 -22.79 -9.50 1.16
CA LYS A 106 -23.73 -8.44 1.48
C LYS A 106 -23.84 -7.49 0.30
N LYS A 107 -25.07 -7.02 0.02
CA LYS A 107 -25.47 -6.10 -1.06
C LYS A 107 -24.32 -5.18 -1.46
N LYS A 108 -23.89 -5.22 -2.72
CA LYS A 108 -22.95 -4.24 -3.27
C LYS A 108 -23.55 -2.85 -3.07
N ASN A 109 -22.96 -2.04 -2.20
CA ASN A 109 -23.34 -0.65 -2.03
C ASN A 109 -22.81 0.15 -3.22
N ILE A 110 -23.59 0.20 -4.30
CA ILE A 110 -23.30 0.96 -5.51
C ILE A 110 -23.96 2.31 -5.39
N PHE A 111 -23.20 3.36 -5.56
CA PHE A 111 -23.67 4.75 -5.50
C PHE A 111 -23.49 5.42 -6.86
N TYR A 112 -24.58 5.73 -7.53
CA TYR A 112 -24.57 6.45 -8.79
C TYR A 112 -24.32 7.94 -8.58
N ARG A 113 -23.53 8.52 -9.48
CA ARG A 113 -23.16 9.95 -9.48
C ARG A 113 -23.21 10.48 -10.91
N PRO A 114 -23.35 11.79 -11.14
CA PRO A 114 -23.39 12.36 -12.48
C PRO A 114 -22.16 12.03 -13.34
N TRP A 115 -20.99 11.80 -12.71
CA TRP A 115 -19.76 11.44 -13.37
C TRP A 115 -19.56 9.93 -13.60
N GLY A 116 -20.42 9.08 -13.04
CA GLY A 116 -20.32 7.63 -13.10
C GLY A 116 -20.90 6.95 -11.88
N LYS A 117 -20.12 6.10 -11.22
CA LYS A 117 -20.52 5.41 -9.98
C LYS A 117 -19.32 5.03 -9.14
N TYR A 118 -19.54 4.77 -7.87
CA TYR A 118 -18.58 4.07 -7.03
C TYR A 118 -19.24 2.93 -6.27
N THR A 119 -18.42 1.97 -5.92
CA THR A 119 -18.84 0.80 -5.13
C THR A 119 -17.95 0.72 -3.89
N ASN A 120 -18.55 0.69 -2.71
CA ASN A 120 -17.80 0.38 -1.51
C ASN A 120 -17.50 -1.12 -1.51
N LEU A 121 -16.21 -1.46 -1.61
CA LEU A 121 -15.75 -2.84 -1.67
C LEU A 121 -15.53 -3.40 -0.28
N TYR A 122 -14.90 -2.63 0.59
CA TYR A 122 -14.61 -3.02 1.96
C TYR A 122 -14.57 -1.80 2.89
N ASN A 123 -15.18 -1.93 4.07
CA ASN A 123 -15.18 -0.90 5.11
C ASN A 123 -14.54 -1.46 6.39
N GLY A 124 -13.36 -0.98 6.73
CA GLY A 124 -12.62 -1.31 7.94
C GLY A 124 -12.73 -0.23 9.03
N LYS A 125 -12.06 -0.41 10.15
CA LYS A 125 -12.16 0.51 11.31
C LYS A 125 -11.72 1.94 10.97
N ASN A 126 -10.62 2.13 10.24
CA ASN A 126 -10.07 3.44 9.88
C ASN A 126 -9.71 3.51 8.39
N PHE A 127 -10.31 2.67 7.56
CA PHE A 127 -10.08 2.68 6.12
C PHE A 127 -11.32 2.21 5.35
N LEU A 128 -11.44 2.67 4.11
CA LEU A 128 -12.50 2.32 3.18
C LEU A 128 -11.90 2.09 1.80
N ILE A 129 -12.21 0.93 1.20
CA ILE A 129 -11.82 0.61 -0.17
C ILE A 129 -13.01 0.80 -1.10
N LYS A 130 -12.80 1.54 -2.17
CA LYS A 130 -13.81 1.79 -3.20
C LYS A 130 -13.30 1.42 -4.58
N GLU A 131 -14.21 1.01 -5.45
CA GLU A 131 -14.02 1.02 -6.90
C GLU A 131 -14.75 2.23 -7.47
N LEU A 132 -14.04 3.12 -8.14
CA LEU A 132 -14.60 4.23 -8.89
C LEU A 132 -14.69 3.84 -10.36
N TYR A 133 -15.86 4.06 -10.96
CA TYR A 133 -16.09 3.97 -12.39
C TYR A 133 -16.42 5.37 -12.91
N VAL A 134 -15.51 5.95 -13.67
CA VAL A 134 -15.69 7.28 -14.26
C VAL A 134 -16.06 7.11 -15.73
N LYS A 135 -17.28 7.47 -16.07
CA LYS A 135 -17.78 7.37 -17.46
C LYS A 135 -16.95 8.25 -18.41
N PRO A 136 -17.01 7.99 -19.75
CA PRO A 136 -16.44 8.91 -20.73
C PRO A 136 -16.88 10.35 -20.48
N LYS A 137 -15.94 11.30 -20.54
CA LYS A 137 -16.16 12.73 -20.26
C LYS A 137 -16.62 13.04 -18.82
N GLY A 138 -16.61 12.07 -17.92
CA GLY A 138 -16.93 12.27 -16.51
C GLY A 138 -15.84 13.07 -15.78
N VAL A 139 -16.27 13.99 -14.92
CA VAL A 139 -15.38 14.87 -14.15
C VAL A 139 -15.85 14.88 -12.69
N LEU A 140 -15.02 14.46 -11.75
CA LEU A 140 -15.32 14.60 -10.33
C LEU A 140 -15.17 16.06 -9.89
N SER A 141 -15.75 16.42 -8.76
CA SER A 141 -15.56 17.75 -8.17
C SER A 141 -14.07 18.00 -7.86
N LEU A 142 -13.63 19.25 -7.98
CA LEU A 142 -12.38 19.68 -7.37
C LEU A 142 -12.62 19.80 -5.87
N GLN A 143 -11.99 18.95 -5.08
CA GLN A 143 -12.33 18.73 -3.68
C GLN A 143 -11.11 18.51 -2.80
N LYS A 144 -11.35 18.61 -1.50
CA LYS A 144 -10.35 18.29 -0.47
C LYS A 144 -11.01 17.59 0.72
N HIS A 145 -10.21 16.84 1.48
CA HIS A 145 -10.59 16.16 2.73
C HIS A 145 -9.71 16.62 3.88
N PHE A 146 -10.31 16.80 5.05
CA PHE A 146 -9.57 17.24 6.24
C PHE A 146 -9.08 16.09 7.12
N HIS A 147 -9.73 14.92 7.05
CA HIS A 147 -9.54 13.83 8.01
C HIS A 147 -9.13 12.51 7.37
N ARG A 148 -8.92 12.47 6.05
CA ARG A 148 -8.45 11.29 5.35
C ARG A 148 -7.47 11.61 4.25
N SER A 149 -6.58 10.67 3.99
CA SER A 149 -5.75 10.57 2.78
C SER A 149 -6.34 9.53 1.84
N GLU A 150 -5.92 9.52 0.59
CA GLU A 150 -6.37 8.55 -0.40
C GLU A 150 -5.19 8.00 -1.21
N HIS A 151 -5.23 6.72 -1.51
CA HIS A 151 -4.34 6.07 -2.47
C HIS A 151 -5.18 5.59 -3.65
N TRP A 152 -4.81 6.00 -4.84
CA TRP A 152 -5.49 5.61 -6.06
C TRP A 152 -4.61 4.71 -6.91
N VAL A 153 -5.19 3.61 -7.39
CA VAL A 153 -4.57 2.68 -8.34
C VAL A 153 -5.41 2.67 -9.60
N ILE A 154 -4.82 3.00 -10.72
CA ILE A 154 -5.53 2.98 -12.00
C ILE A 154 -5.58 1.53 -12.50
N THR A 155 -6.79 0.99 -12.64
CA THR A 155 -7.00 -0.39 -13.12
C THR A 155 -7.43 -0.44 -14.58
N GLN A 156 -8.03 0.65 -15.09
CA GLN A 156 -8.47 0.74 -16.47
C GLN A 156 -8.55 2.20 -16.93
N GLY A 157 -8.19 2.45 -18.19
CA GLY A 157 -8.27 3.78 -18.81
C GLY A 157 -7.09 4.66 -18.43
N THR A 158 -7.20 5.95 -18.78
CA THR A 158 -6.10 6.90 -18.62
C THR A 158 -6.67 8.21 -18.06
N PRO A 159 -6.91 8.30 -16.73
CA PRO A 159 -7.44 9.52 -16.13
C PRO A 159 -6.44 10.65 -16.16
N LYS A 160 -6.96 11.87 -16.22
CA LYS A 160 -6.24 13.09 -15.88
C LYS A 160 -6.56 13.43 -14.43
N ILE A 161 -5.52 13.52 -13.61
CA ILE A 161 -5.62 13.79 -12.18
C ILE A 161 -5.04 15.17 -11.88
N THR A 162 -5.80 15.99 -11.19
CA THR A 162 -5.31 17.24 -10.59
C THR A 162 -4.97 16.95 -9.14
N LEU A 163 -3.75 17.31 -8.71
CA LEU A 163 -3.32 17.29 -7.30
C LEU A 163 -2.67 18.64 -6.99
N ASN A 164 -3.34 19.45 -6.20
CA ASN A 164 -3.00 20.85 -5.94
C ASN A 164 -2.84 21.63 -7.28
N LYS A 165 -1.66 22.18 -7.54
CA LYS A 165 -1.36 22.92 -8.78
C LYS A 165 -0.85 22.02 -9.92
N LYS A 166 -0.59 20.71 -9.67
CA LYS A 166 -0.03 19.79 -10.66
C LYS A 166 -1.12 18.96 -11.33
N LYS A 167 -0.89 18.60 -12.59
CA LYS A 167 -1.74 17.70 -13.37
C LYS A 167 -0.95 16.49 -13.82
N PHE A 168 -1.53 15.30 -13.70
CA PHE A 168 -0.93 14.01 -14.05
C PHE A 168 -1.87 13.29 -15.01
N ILE A 169 -1.32 12.57 -15.96
CA ILE A 169 -2.02 11.58 -16.78
C ILE A 169 -1.46 10.23 -16.40
N LEU A 170 -2.28 9.37 -15.77
CA LEU A 170 -1.85 8.08 -15.29
C LEU A 170 -2.40 6.96 -16.17
N LYS A 171 -1.59 5.90 -16.33
CA LYS A 171 -1.93 4.68 -17.07
C LYS A 171 -2.34 3.55 -16.11
N PRO A 172 -2.93 2.46 -16.60
CA PRO A 172 -3.14 1.26 -15.78
C PRO A 172 -1.85 0.78 -15.09
N ASN A 173 -1.98 0.33 -13.84
CA ASN A 173 -0.93 -0.04 -12.90
C ASN A 173 -0.14 1.13 -12.28
N GLU A 174 -0.39 2.37 -12.69
CA GLU A 174 0.18 3.53 -12.01
C GLU A 174 -0.68 3.93 -10.81
N THR A 175 -0.04 4.54 -9.82
CA THR A 175 -0.65 4.94 -8.55
C THR A 175 -0.35 6.38 -8.22
N ILE A 176 -1.22 6.98 -7.40
CA ILE A 176 -0.97 8.31 -6.84
C ILE A 176 -1.46 8.38 -5.40
N TYR A 177 -0.67 8.98 -4.54
CA TYR A 177 -1.04 9.31 -3.16
C TYR A 177 -1.60 10.72 -3.09
N ILE A 178 -2.76 10.87 -2.46
CA ILE A 178 -3.44 12.13 -2.18
C ILE A 178 -3.33 12.41 -0.69
N PRO A 179 -2.44 13.30 -0.26
CA PRO A 179 -2.29 13.64 1.15
C PRO A 179 -3.56 14.29 1.71
N VAL A 180 -3.72 14.19 3.03
CA VAL A 180 -4.76 14.93 3.77
C VAL A 180 -4.68 16.42 3.42
N ARG A 181 -5.84 17.08 3.25
CA ARG A 181 -5.98 18.51 2.90
C ARG A 181 -5.50 18.91 1.50
N SER A 182 -5.08 17.96 0.66
CA SER A 182 -4.71 18.26 -0.73
C SER A 182 -5.94 18.44 -1.60
N ILE A 183 -5.94 19.47 -2.45
CA ILE A 183 -6.99 19.72 -3.44
C ILE A 183 -6.78 18.78 -4.62
N HIS A 184 -7.79 18.00 -4.99
CA HIS A 184 -7.64 16.98 -6.01
C HIS A 184 -8.92 16.77 -6.84
N ARG A 185 -8.76 16.19 -8.02
CA ARG A 185 -9.84 15.87 -8.98
C ARG A 185 -9.42 14.73 -9.89
N ILE A 186 -10.39 13.89 -10.26
CA ILE A 186 -10.29 12.94 -11.36
C ILE A 186 -11.12 13.44 -12.54
N GLU A 187 -10.54 13.44 -13.73
CA GLU A 187 -11.20 13.73 -15.00
C GLU A 187 -10.97 12.57 -15.98
N ASN A 188 -12.00 12.16 -16.69
CA ASN A 188 -11.86 11.24 -17.81
C ASN A 188 -12.11 11.98 -19.14
N PRO A 189 -11.07 12.53 -19.77
CA PRO A 189 -11.25 13.31 -21.01
C PRO A 189 -11.48 12.43 -22.25
N TYR A 190 -11.36 11.10 -22.12
CA TYR A 190 -11.38 10.16 -23.24
C TYR A 190 -12.73 9.49 -23.44
N LYS A 191 -12.87 8.71 -24.54
CA LYS A 191 -14.07 7.96 -24.91
C LYS A 191 -14.22 6.61 -24.18
N LYS A 192 -13.14 6.08 -23.59
CA LYS A 192 -13.17 4.82 -22.82
C LYS A 192 -13.40 5.13 -21.33
N PRO A 193 -14.10 4.28 -20.60
CA PRO A 193 -14.27 4.48 -19.16
C PRO A 193 -12.95 4.30 -18.40
N VAL A 194 -12.88 4.95 -17.24
CA VAL A 194 -11.77 4.82 -16.28
C VAL A 194 -12.26 4.04 -15.07
N LYS A 195 -11.44 3.10 -14.59
CA LYS A 195 -11.64 2.44 -13.29
C LYS A 195 -10.45 2.67 -12.39
N ILE A 196 -10.73 2.93 -11.13
CA ILE A 196 -9.75 3.23 -10.10
C ILE A 196 -10.12 2.47 -8.83
N ILE A 197 -9.15 1.84 -8.20
CA ILE A 197 -9.29 1.42 -6.80
C ILE A 197 -8.78 2.55 -5.94
N GLU A 198 -9.64 2.99 -5.02
CA GLU A 198 -9.37 4.04 -4.05
C GLU A 198 -9.32 3.44 -2.65
N ALA A 199 -8.21 3.59 -1.96
CA ALA A 199 -8.07 3.28 -0.55
C ALA A 199 -8.05 4.60 0.24
N GLN A 200 -9.09 4.83 1.04
CA GLN A 200 -9.20 5.97 1.96
C GLN A 200 -8.71 5.54 3.34
N LEU A 201 -7.85 6.33 3.98
CA LEU A 201 -7.34 6.10 5.32
C LEU A 201 -7.55 7.35 6.17
N GLY A 202 -8.19 7.20 7.31
CA GLY A 202 -8.43 8.35 8.21
C GLY A 202 -9.53 8.13 9.23
N SER A 203 -9.77 9.15 10.04
CA SER A 203 -10.77 9.10 11.12
C SER A 203 -12.20 9.36 10.64
N ILE A 204 -12.38 10.10 9.55
CA ILE A 204 -13.70 10.40 8.95
C ILE A 204 -13.68 10.01 7.48
N LEU A 205 -14.40 8.93 7.15
CA LEU A 205 -14.49 8.36 5.81
C LEU A 205 -15.84 8.63 5.13
N LYS A 206 -16.63 9.53 5.70
CA LYS A 206 -17.96 9.92 5.21
C LYS A 206 -17.88 11.04 4.16
N GLU A 207 -18.91 11.17 3.34
CA GLU A 207 -19.02 12.28 2.36
C GLU A 207 -19.08 13.67 3.01
N THR A 208 -19.40 13.76 4.30
CA THR A 208 -19.38 15.01 5.08
C THR A 208 -17.99 15.63 5.21
N ASP A 209 -16.90 14.84 5.00
CA ASP A 209 -15.52 15.33 4.96
C ASP A 209 -15.11 15.90 3.59
N ILE A 210 -16.04 16.01 2.63
CA ILE A 210 -15.77 16.56 1.30
C ILE A 210 -16.04 18.05 1.26
N VAL A 211 -14.99 18.85 1.06
CA VAL A 211 -15.12 20.27 0.70
C VAL A 211 -14.92 20.42 -0.80
N ARG A 212 -15.95 20.92 -1.51
CA ARG A 212 -15.93 21.09 -2.96
C ARG A 212 -15.63 22.54 -3.33
N TYR A 213 -14.66 22.73 -4.22
CA TYR A 213 -14.27 24.03 -4.75
C TYR A 213 -14.90 24.32 -6.12
N GLN A 214 -15.01 23.28 -6.96
CA GLN A 214 -15.61 23.36 -8.29
C GLN A 214 -16.34 22.05 -8.57
N ASP A 215 -17.56 22.16 -9.05
CA ASP A 215 -18.38 21.03 -9.44
C ASP A 215 -19.28 21.40 -10.61
N ILE A 216 -19.05 20.76 -11.76
CA ILE A 216 -19.82 21.06 -13.01
C ILE A 216 -21.27 20.56 -12.94
N TYR A 217 -21.62 19.83 -11.89
CA TYR A 217 -22.97 19.27 -11.69
C TYR A 217 -23.78 20.02 -10.61
N GLY A 218 -23.29 21.15 -10.11
CA GLY A 218 -24.03 22.03 -9.20
C GLY A 218 -24.19 21.49 -7.77
N ARG A 219 -23.29 20.60 -7.28
CA ARG A 219 -23.33 20.04 -5.92
C ARG A 219 -22.54 20.86 -4.89
N ILE A 220 -22.18 22.09 -5.21
CA ILE A 220 -21.59 23.04 -4.26
C ILE A 220 -22.76 23.66 -3.50
N LYS A 221 -22.74 23.55 -2.15
CA LYS A 221 -23.66 24.27 -1.25
C LYS A 221 -23.01 25.55 -0.81
#